data_acdccdefc4928379ab3ba7340a77d669
#
_entry.id   acdccdefc4928379ab3ba7340a77d669
#
_cell.length_a   1.000
_cell.length_b   1.000
_cell.length_c   1.000
_cell.angle_alpha   90.00
_cell.angle_beta   90.00
_cell.angle_gamma   90.00
#
_symmetry.space_group_name_H-M   'P 1'
#
loop_
_entity.id
_entity.type
_entity.pdbx_description
1 polymer ?
#
loop_
_entity_poly.entity_id
_entity_poly.type
_entity_poly.pdbx_seq_one_letter_code
_entity_poly.pdbx_strand_id
1 'polypeptide(L)'
;MALAATRLIALHKNKGMTVAACLKNRTDYIENPDKTEQGQFVSSYACSTLTADEEFMLTKRQYDLVNGRRQKSDVIAYQIRQSFRPGEITAEEANKVGYELAMRFTKGKYAFVVATHTDRQHIHNHVIFNSTALDGTRKFRDFFFSALSVQRLSDLICLEHQLSVIEKKPYRERQKRVLYPPKESCINRREFAICTEKTCHCIGKFPPPRRTTLPPKKLCR
;
A
#
# COMPACT_ATOMS: atom_id res chain seq x y z
N MET A 1 -7.24 -4.64 -18.60
CA MET A 1 -5.78 -4.94 -18.55
C MET A 1 -5.21 -4.20 -17.37
N ALA A 2 -4.50 -4.89 -16.46
CA ALA A 2 -3.82 -4.23 -15.35
C ALA A 2 -2.54 -3.57 -15.89
N LEU A 3 -2.46 -2.26 -15.76
CA LEU A 3 -1.26 -1.46 -16.07
C LEU A 3 -0.39 -1.39 -14.81
N ALA A 4 0.89 -1.08 -14.97
CA ALA A 4 1.81 -0.90 -13.85
C ALA A 4 1.23 0.10 -12.82
N ALA A 5 0.99 -0.36 -11.60
CA ALA A 5 0.38 0.44 -10.55
C ALA A 5 1.22 0.42 -9.28
N THR A 6 1.51 1.60 -8.74
CA THR A 6 2.28 1.74 -7.50
C THR A 6 1.44 2.36 -6.39
N ARG A 7 1.52 1.80 -5.18
CA ARG A 7 0.77 2.25 -4.01
C ARG A 7 1.64 2.22 -2.75
N LEU A 8 1.59 3.28 -1.97
CA LEU A 8 2.15 3.33 -0.61
C LEU A 8 1.04 3.03 0.40
N ILE A 9 1.32 2.17 1.38
CA ILE A 9 0.37 1.70 2.40
C ILE A 9 1.06 1.76 3.75
N ALA A 10 0.47 2.44 4.72
CA ALA A 10 0.91 2.37 6.11
C ALA A 10 0.46 1.04 6.73
N LEU A 11 1.37 0.33 7.37
CA LEU A 11 1.09 -0.91 8.09
C LEU A 11 0.88 -0.60 9.56
N HIS A 12 -0.32 -0.87 10.03
CA HIS A 12 -0.71 -0.61 11.41
C HIS A 12 -0.59 -1.86 12.28
N LYS A 13 -0.40 -1.64 13.58
CA LYS A 13 -0.46 -2.69 14.58
C LYS A 13 -1.88 -3.26 14.62
N ASN A 14 -2.02 -4.57 14.54
CA ASN A 14 -3.31 -5.23 14.68
C ASN A 14 -3.77 -5.20 16.15
N LYS A 15 -5.08 -5.05 16.37
CA LYS A 15 -5.67 -5.06 17.70
C LYS A 15 -5.37 -6.40 18.40
N GLY A 16 -4.89 -6.34 19.64
CA GLY A 16 -4.58 -7.53 20.42
C GLY A 16 -3.22 -8.19 20.13
N MET A 17 -2.45 -7.72 19.15
CA MET A 17 -1.14 -8.29 18.79
C MET A 17 0.02 -7.39 19.24
N THR A 18 1.21 -7.96 19.43
CA THR A 18 2.44 -7.18 19.63
C THR A 18 2.95 -6.62 18.31
N VAL A 19 3.80 -5.57 18.37
CA VAL A 19 4.43 -4.99 17.17
C VAL A 19 5.32 -6.04 16.48
N ALA A 20 6.08 -6.83 17.25
CA ALA A 20 6.93 -7.89 16.73
C ALA A 20 6.12 -8.94 15.96
N ALA A 21 5.02 -9.46 16.56
CA ALA A 21 4.16 -10.42 15.90
C ALA A 21 3.51 -9.87 14.61
N CYS A 22 3.14 -8.59 14.62
CA CYS A 22 2.60 -7.95 13.42
C CYS A 22 3.65 -7.79 12.32
N LEU A 23 4.88 -7.42 12.67
CA LEU A 23 5.99 -7.32 11.71
C LEU A 23 6.29 -8.70 11.12
N LYS A 24 6.50 -9.70 11.98
CA LYS A 24 6.75 -11.08 11.55
C LYS A 24 5.69 -11.58 10.58
N ASN A 25 4.41 -11.47 10.92
CA ASN A 25 3.34 -11.89 10.01
C ASN A 25 3.37 -11.16 8.65
N ARG A 26 3.90 -9.94 8.60
CA ARG A 26 3.99 -9.16 7.34
C ARG A 26 5.20 -9.57 6.51
N THR A 27 6.36 -9.81 7.15
CA THR A 27 7.55 -10.32 6.46
C THR A 27 7.31 -11.75 5.98
N ASP A 28 6.83 -12.65 6.82
CA ASP A 28 6.48 -14.03 6.45
C ASP A 28 5.50 -14.10 5.27
N TYR A 29 4.53 -13.18 5.23
CA TYR A 29 3.56 -13.13 4.13
C TYR A 29 4.20 -12.76 2.78
N ILE A 30 5.11 -11.78 2.76
CA ILE A 30 5.74 -11.35 1.49
C ILE A 30 6.88 -12.27 1.07
N GLU A 31 7.54 -12.93 2.02
CA GLU A 31 8.65 -13.86 1.79
C GLU A 31 8.16 -15.30 1.55
N ASN A 32 6.85 -15.52 1.51
CA ASN A 32 6.26 -16.84 1.32
C ASN A 32 6.89 -17.57 0.12
N PRO A 33 7.53 -18.73 0.34
CA PRO A 33 8.22 -19.49 -0.70
C PRO A 33 7.34 -19.85 -1.90
N ASP A 34 6.05 -20.15 -1.67
CA ASP A 34 5.10 -20.50 -2.74
C ASP A 34 4.84 -19.34 -3.71
N LYS A 35 5.15 -18.09 -3.31
CA LYS A 35 4.90 -16.88 -4.09
C LYS A 35 6.14 -16.27 -4.69
N THR A 36 7.31 -16.61 -4.14
CA THR A 36 8.61 -16.01 -4.47
C THR A 36 9.56 -17.01 -5.13
N GLU A 37 9.02 -18.10 -5.72
CA GLU A 37 9.81 -19.20 -6.27
C GLU A 37 10.88 -19.69 -5.27
N GLN A 38 10.42 -20.14 -4.12
CA GLN A 38 11.27 -20.63 -3.01
C GLN A 38 12.24 -19.59 -2.47
N GLY A 39 11.87 -18.30 -2.50
CA GLY A 39 12.68 -17.21 -1.96
C GLY A 39 13.75 -16.66 -2.91
N GLN A 40 13.80 -17.11 -4.17
CA GLN A 40 14.78 -16.63 -5.15
C GLN A 40 14.65 -15.13 -5.44
N PHE A 41 13.40 -14.61 -5.41
CA PHE A 41 13.12 -13.21 -5.73
C PHE A 41 12.85 -12.38 -4.48
N VAL A 42 13.66 -12.60 -3.44
CA VAL A 42 13.64 -11.78 -2.22
C VAL A 42 15.00 -11.11 -2.05
N SER A 43 15.00 -9.80 -1.87
CA SER A 43 16.20 -9.00 -1.62
C SER A 43 15.98 -8.05 -0.45
N SER A 44 17.04 -7.67 0.24
CA SER A 44 16.96 -6.79 1.40
C SER A 44 18.07 -5.74 1.40
N TYR A 45 17.85 -4.66 2.12
CA TYR A 45 18.82 -3.61 2.36
C TYR A 45 18.93 -3.29 3.84
N ALA A 46 20.15 -3.30 4.37
CA ALA A 46 20.48 -3.03 5.76
C ALA A 46 19.72 -3.91 6.78
N CYS A 47 19.31 -5.10 6.35
CA CYS A 47 18.76 -6.17 7.19
C CYS A 47 18.93 -7.51 6.46
N SER A 48 18.86 -8.62 7.22
CA SER A 48 18.75 -9.95 6.65
C SER A 48 17.29 -10.25 6.31
N THR A 49 17.04 -10.95 5.21
CA THR A 49 15.69 -11.41 4.87
C THR A 49 15.08 -12.31 5.95
N LEU A 50 15.90 -13.15 6.60
CA LEU A 50 15.43 -14.08 7.62
C LEU A 50 15.09 -13.43 8.98
N THR A 51 15.66 -12.26 9.28
CA THR A 51 15.56 -11.59 10.59
C THR A 51 15.09 -10.15 10.48
N ALA A 52 14.52 -9.77 9.35
CA ALA A 52 14.12 -8.38 9.06
C ALA A 52 13.14 -7.80 10.09
N ASP A 53 12.19 -8.60 10.58
CA ASP A 53 11.25 -8.20 11.61
C ASP A 53 11.93 -7.90 12.96
N GLU A 54 12.92 -8.73 13.36
CA GLU A 54 13.71 -8.54 14.59
C GLU A 54 14.60 -7.29 14.49
N GLU A 55 15.27 -7.10 13.34
CA GLU A 55 16.12 -5.94 13.08
C GLU A 55 15.31 -4.63 13.02
N PHE A 56 14.10 -4.69 12.44
CA PHE A 56 13.16 -3.57 12.48
C PHE A 56 12.77 -3.22 13.92
N MET A 57 12.55 -4.25 14.76
CA MET A 57 12.25 -4.05 16.18
C MET A 57 13.43 -3.47 16.95
N LEU A 58 14.64 -3.92 16.66
CA LEU A 58 15.86 -3.40 17.28
C LEU A 58 16.01 -1.89 17.03
N THR A 59 15.88 -1.48 15.77
CA THR A 59 15.94 -0.06 15.38
C THR A 59 14.84 0.77 16.07
N LYS A 60 13.65 0.22 16.25
CA LYS A 60 12.56 0.90 16.99
C LYS A 60 12.88 1.06 18.48
N ARG A 61 13.44 0.03 19.12
CA ARG A 61 13.88 0.11 20.51
C ARG A 61 14.98 1.16 20.69
N GLN A 62 15.95 1.19 19.77
CA GLN A 62 16.98 2.22 19.75
C GLN A 62 16.39 3.62 19.64
N TYR A 63 15.40 3.82 18.75
CA TYR A 63 14.70 5.10 18.63
C TYR A 63 14.02 5.52 19.94
N ASP A 64 13.33 4.59 20.61
CA ASP A 64 12.63 4.87 21.88
C ASP A 64 13.62 5.21 23.00
N LEU A 65 14.80 4.56 23.05
CA LEU A 65 15.87 4.86 24.01
C LEU A 65 16.50 6.26 23.77
N VAL A 66 16.84 6.55 22.51
CA VAL A 66 17.49 7.84 22.15
C VAL A 66 16.54 9.02 22.35
N ASN A 67 15.27 8.88 22.02
CA ASN A 67 14.32 9.99 22.05
C ASN A 67 13.51 10.08 23.36
N GLY A 68 13.63 9.11 24.27
CA GLY A 68 12.88 9.07 25.54
C GLY A 68 11.36 9.05 25.38
N ARG A 69 10.84 8.77 24.20
CA ARG A 69 9.43 8.84 23.87
C ARG A 69 8.93 7.52 23.30
N ARG A 70 7.95 6.91 23.98
CA ARG A 70 7.23 5.79 23.39
C ARG A 70 6.42 6.25 22.18
N GLN A 71 6.42 5.39 21.15
CA GLN A 71 5.67 5.64 19.93
C GLN A 71 4.17 5.77 20.24
N LYS A 72 3.58 6.92 19.91
CA LYS A 72 2.13 7.13 19.99
C LYS A 72 1.41 6.59 18.76
N SER A 73 2.08 6.56 17.59
CA SER A 73 1.52 6.04 16.33
C SER A 73 1.52 4.52 16.33
N ASP A 74 0.46 3.92 15.85
CA ASP A 74 0.29 2.49 15.64
C ASP A 74 0.92 1.99 14.31
N VAL A 75 1.50 2.89 13.51
CA VAL A 75 2.21 2.55 12.27
C VAL A 75 3.52 1.86 12.59
N ILE A 76 3.65 0.61 12.17
CA ILE A 76 4.81 -0.24 12.45
C ILE A 76 5.83 -0.28 11.30
N ALA A 77 5.36 -0.21 10.06
CA ALA A 77 6.16 -0.19 8.84
C ALA A 77 5.34 0.43 7.72
N TYR A 78 5.94 0.55 6.54
CA TYR A 78 5.25 0.95 5.32
C TYR A 78 5.47 -0.09 4.24
N GLN A 79 4.47 -0.27 3.39
CA GLN A 79 4.53 -1.16 2.25
C GLN A 79 4.35 -0.39 0.95
N ILE A 80 5.25 -0.59 -0.01
CA ILE A 80 5.03 -0.21 -1.39
C ILE A 80 4.60 -1.47 -2.15
N ARG A 81 3.51 -1.38 -2.88
CA ARG A 81 3.11 -2.38 -3.87
C ARG A 81 3.34 -1.80 -5.25
N GLN A 82 4.07 -2.54 -6.08
CA GLN A 82 4.33 -2.18 -7.46
C GLN A 82 3.95 -3.39 -8.34
N SER A 83 3.08 -3.22 -9.30
CA SER A 83 2.64 -4.29 -10.21
C SER A 83 2.94 -3.90 -11.64
N PHE A 84 3.27 -4.89 -12.47
CA PHE A 84 3.66 -4.73 -13.86
C PHE A 84 2.60 -5.31 -14.80
N ARG A 85 2.68 -4.97 -16.06
CA ARG A 85 1.82 -5.55 -17.09
C ARG A 85 2.23 -7.02 -17.31
N PRO A 86 1.26 -7.95 -17.50
CA PRO A 86 1.58 -9.34 -17.79
C PRO A 86 2.49 -9.49 -19.00
N GLY A 87 3.57 -10.28 -18.86
CA GLY A 87 4.53 -10.57 -19.93
C GLY A 87 5.49 -9.47 -20.30
N GLU A 88 5.53 -8.37 -19.54
CA GLU A 88 6.39 -7.22 -19.83
C GLU A 88 7.76 -7.31 -19.16
N ILE A 89 7.87 -8.00 -18.04
CA ILE A 89 9.08 -8.05 -17.22
C ILE A 89 9.27 -9.46 -16.64
N THR A 90 10.53 -9.86 -16.44
CA THR A 90 10.87 -11.08 -15.72
C THR A 90 10.83 -10.86 -14.19
N ALA A 91 10.74 -11.92 -13.40
CA ALA A 91 10.68 -11.81 -11.94
C ALA A 91 11.99 -11.23 -11.36
N GLU A 92 13.13 -11.59 -11.96
CA GLU A 92 14.44 -11.06 -11.55
C GLU A 92 14.57 -9.56 -11.82
N GLU A 93 14.19 -9.13 -13.01
CA GLU A 93 14.20 -7.68 -13.37
C GLU A 93 13.21 -6.90 -12.50
N ALA A 94 12.01 -7.46 -12.24
CA ALA A 94 11.03 -6.84 -11.37
C ALA A 94 11.57 -6.65 -9.95
N ASN A 95 12.32 -7.62 -9.42
CA ASN A 95 12.97 -7.50 -8.11
C ASN A 95 14.01 -6.37 -8.11
N LYS A 96 14.86 -6.28 -9.16
CA LYS A 96 15.83 -5.19 -9.31
C LYS A 96 15.15 -3.82 -9.37
N VAL A 97 14.08 -3.68 -10.15
CA VAL A 97 13.29 -2.44 -10.25
C VAL A 97 12.63 -2.09 -8.90
N GLY A 98 12.11 -3.08 -8.18
CA GLY A 98 11.55 -2.89 -6.85
C GLY A 98 12.58 -2.45 -5.81
N TYR A 99 13.78 -3.03 -5.86
CA TYR A 99 14.90 -2.65 -5.01
C TYR A 99 15.36 -1.21 -5.29
N GLU A 100 15.50 -0.86 -6.56
CA GLU A 100 15.87 0.49 -6.98
C GLU A 100 14.82 1.52 -6.52
N LEU A 101 13.53 1.21 -6.69
CA LEU A 101 12.44 2.06 -6.20
C LEU A 101 12.53 2.28 -4.70
N ALA A 102 12.74 1.21 -3.93
CA ALA A 102 12.88 1.28 -2.47
C ALA A 102 14.09 2.14 -2.08
N MET A 103 15.24 1.91 -2.69
CA MET A 103 16.48 2.65 -2.42
C MET A 103 16.34 4.13 -2.72
N ARG A 104 15.83 4.49 -3.91
CA ARG A 104 15.63 5.90 -4.31
C ARG A 104 14.58 6.60 -3.45
N PHE A 105 13.47 5.92 -3.11
CA PHE A 105 12.39 6.49 -2.29
C PHE A 105 12.82 6.70 -0.85
N THR A 106 13.46 5.72 -0.24
CA THR A 106 13.95 5.79 1.15
C THR A 106 15.27 6.57 1.29
N LYS A 107 15.94 6.84 0.17
CA LYS A 107 17.28 7.47 0.11
C LYS A 107 18.32 6.70 0.93
N GLY A 108 18.18 5.37 1.03
CA GLY A 108 19.04 4.51 1.83
C GLY A 108 18.98 4.73 3.35
N LYS A 109 17.96 5.44 3.85
CA LYS A 109 17.85 5.78 5.28
C LYS A 109 17.06 4.78 6.11
N TYR A 110 16.37 3.86 5.48
CA TYR A 110 15.50 2.88 6.12
C TYR A 110 15.83 1.48 5.63
N ALA A 111 15.88 0.52 6.54
CA ALA A 111 15.98 -0.88 6.17
C ALA A 111 14.70 -1.34 5.47
N PHE A 112 14.84 -2.17 4.44
CA PHE A 112 13.70 -2.70 3.69
C PHE A 112 13.95 -4.10 3.15
N VAL A 113 12.85 -4.80 2.86
CA VAL A 113 12.81 -6.09 2.16
C VAL A 113 11.94 -5.91 0.91
N VAL A 114 12.38 -6.47 -0.20
CA VAL A 114 11.67 -6.53 -1.47
C VAL A 114 11.39 -7.98 -1.78
N ALA A 115 10.14 -8.33 -1.99
CA ALA A 115 9.73 -9.65 -2.44
C ALA A 115 8.90 -9.53 -3.72
N THR A 116 9.30 -10.27 -4.75
CA THR A 116 8.60 -10.31 -6.03
C THR A 116 7.73 -11.57 -6.09
N HIS A 117 6.44 -11.38 -6.28
CA HIS A 117 5.47 -12.46 -6.36
C HIS A 117 5.14 -12.80 -7.82
N THR A 118 5.16 -14.09 -8.12
CA THR A 118 4.86 -14.66 -9.44
C THR A 118 3.58 -15.50 -9.44
N ASP A 119 2.87 -15.60 -8.30
CA ASP A 119 1.67 -16.41 -8.08
C ASP A 119 0.45 -15.97 -8.92
N ARG A 120 0.53 -14.84 -9.63
CA ARG A 120 -0.55 -14.29 -10.44
C ARG A 120 -0.12 -14.09 -11.89
N GLN A 121 -1.10 -13.85 -12.76
CA GLN A 121 -0.84 -13.53 -14.18
C GLN A 121 0.06 -12.31 -14.41
N HIS A 122 0.19 -11.43 -13.40
CA HIS A 122 1.04 -10.26 -13.44
C HIS A 122 2.06 -10.31 -12.29
N ILE A 123 3.30 -10.06 -12.62
CA ILE A 123 4.39 -9.94 -11.64
C ILE A 123 4.18 -8.68 -10.81
N HIS A 124 4.39 -8.78 -9.50
CA HIS A 124 4.24 -7.63 -8.61
C HIS A 124 5.20 -7.69 -7.42
N ASN A 125 5.70 -6.52 -7.06
CA ASN A 125 6.61 -6.35 -5.94
C ASN A 125 5.87 -5.93 -4.68
N HIS A 126 6.28 -6.50 -3.56
CA HIS A 126 5.98 -6.06 -2.22
C HIS A 126 7.27 -5.56 -1.57
N VAL A 127 7.36 -4.27 -1.32
CA VAL A 127 8.48 -3.69 -0.58
C VAL A 127 7.97 -3.31 0.81
N ILE A 128 8.55 -3.87 1.86
CA ILE A 128 8.29 -3.44 3.24
C ILE A 128 9.51 -2.70 3.76
N PHE A 129 9.36 -1.46 4.17
CA PHE A 129 10.42 -0.70 4.82
C PHE A 129 10.05 -0.29 6.24
N ASN A 130 11.08 -0.22 7.10
CA ASN A 130 10.89 0.14 8.50
C ASN A 130 10.37 1.56 8.63
N SER A 131 9.45 1.81 9.56
CA SER A 131 8.99 3.17 9.88
C SER A 131 10.05 4.00 10.61
N THR A 132 11.13 3.38 11.10
CA THR A 132 12.22 4.03 11.83
C THR A 132 13.48 4.02 10.99
N ALA A 133 14.20 5.14 10.93
CA ALA A 133 15.45 5.26 10.20
C ALA A 133 16.56 4.43 10.85
N LEU A 134 17.55 4.00 10.06
CA LEU A 134 18.69 3.17 10.48
C LEU A 134 19.50 3.80 11.62
N ASP A 135 19.59 5.13 11.64
CA ASP A 135 20.28 5.89 12.69
C ASP A 135 19.49 5.96 14.03
N GLY A 136 18.27 5.43 14.08
CA GLY A 136 17.40 5.47 15.26
C GLY A 136 16.96 6.88 15.66
N THR A 137 17.23 7.93 14.85
CA THR A 137 16.99 9.34 15.26
C THR A 137 15.62 9.84 14.83
N ARG A 138 15.05 9.30 13.74
CA ARG A 138 13.81 9.79 13.15
C ARG A 138 12.91 8.66 12.64
N LYS A 139 11.64 9.01 12.44
CA LYS A 139 10.65 8.14 11.80
C LYS A 139 10.29 8.68 10.43
N PHE A 140 9.90 7.78 9.53
CA PHE A 140 9.32 8.17 8.25
C PHE A 140 8.03 8.95 8.50
N ARG A 141 7.91 10.10 7.88
CA ARG A 141 6.71 10.94 7.92
C ARG A 141 5.95 10.71 6.62
N ASP A 142 4.84 10.01 6.73
CA ASP A 142 3.87 9.94 5.64
C ASP A 142 3.06 11.23 5.62
N PHE A 143 3.02 11.89 4.48
CA PHE A 143 2.30 13.13 4.25
C PHE A 143 1.54 13.03 2.93
N PHE A 144 0.66 13.99 2.68
CA PHE A 144 -0.27 13.95 1.55
C PHE A 144 0.38 13.64 0.18
N PHE A 145 1.61 14.07 -0.04
CA PHE A 145 2.34 13.85 -1.31
C PHE A 145 3.22 12.59 -1.32
N SER A 146 3.39 11.85 -0.22
CA SER A 146 4.24 10.65 -0.19
C SER A 146 3.79 9.60 -1.20
N ALA A 147 2.49 9.33 -1.27
CA ALA A 147 1.92 8.39 -2.23
C ALA A 147 2.12 8.85 -3.68
N LEU A 148 1.99 10.15 -3.94
CA LEU A 148 2.23 10.71 -5.27
C LEU A 148 3.71 10.65 -5.64
N SER A 149 4.59 10.91 -4.67
CA SER A 149 6.05 10.87 -4.88
C SER A 149 6.51 9.46 -5.23
N VAL A 150 6.03 8.43 -4.52
CA VAL A 150 6.39 7.04 -4.84
C VAL A 150 5.86 6.62 -6.21
N GLN A 151 4.65 7.06 -6.59
CA GLN A 151 4.09 6.78 -7.91
C GLN A 151 4.93 7.41 -9.02
N ARG A 152 5.27 8.71 -8.90
CA ARG A 152 6.09 9.41 -9.90
C ARG A 152 7.49 8.81 -10.02
N LEU A 153 8.08 8.42 -8.89
CA LEU A 153 9.38 7.78 -8.88
C LEU A 153 9.32 6.39 -9.55
N SER A 154 8.27 5.61 -9.28
CA SER A 154 8.04 4.34 -9.94
C SER A 154 7.82 4.50 -11.45
N ASP A 155 7.02 5.50 -11.86
CA ASP A 155 6.80 5.80 -13.28
C ASP A 155 8.14 6.16 -13.98
N LEU A 156 8.99 6.96 -13.32
CA LEU A 156 10.31 7.33 -13.84
C LEU A 156 11.22 6.11 -14.03
N ILE A 157 11.33 5.27 -13.00
CA ILE A 157 12.16 4.05 -13.04
C ILE A 157 11.63 3.09 -14.12
N CYS A 158 10.31 2.91 -14.22
CA CYS A 158 9.72 2.09 -15.28
C CYS A 158 10.10 2.60 -16.69
N LEU A 159 10.09 3.93 -16.91
CA LEU A 159 10.52 4.51 -18.18
C LEU A 159 12.03 4.31 -18.44
N GLU A 160 12.88 4.43 -17.42
CA GLU A 160 14.32 4.16 -17.51
C GLU A 160 14.59 2.71 -17.92
N HIS A 161 13.76 1.77 -17.46
CA HIS A 161 13.81 0.34 -17.83
C HIS A 161 12.94 -0.04 -19.04
N GLN A 162 12.45 0.92 -19.80
CA GLN A 162 11.60 0.72 -20.99
C GLN A 162 10.29 -0.04 -20.72
N LEU A 163 9.78 0.07 -19.51
CA LEU A 163 8.52 -0.55 -19.07
C LEU A 163 7.34 0.41 -19.28
N SER A 164 6.14 -0.15 -19.40
CA SER A 164 4.93 0.66 -19.57
C SER A 164 4.55 1.38 -18.27
N VAL A 165 4.01 2.58 -18.40
CA VAL A 165 3.47 3.38 -17.30
C VAL A 165 1.99 3.67 -17.53
N ILE A 166 1.25 3.92 -16.44
CA ILE A 166 -0.16 4.30 -16.53
C ILE A 166 -0.26 5.76 -16.97
N GLU A 167 -0.77 5.98 -18.18
CA GLU A 167 -1.18 7.31 -18.59
C GLU A 167 -2.35 7.80 -17.74
N LYS A 168 -2.14 8.90 -17.02
CA LYS A 168 -3.19 9.52 -16.21
C LYS A 168 -4.17 10.26 -17.11
N LYS A 169 -5.37 9.69 -17.27
CA LYS A 169 -6.45 10.39 -17.97
C LYS A 169 -6.73 11.75 -17.32
N PRO A 170 -6.98 12.82 -18.11
CA PRO A 170 -7.40 14.11 -17.60
C PRO A 170 -8.58 13.96 -16.66
N TYR A 171 -8.70 14.85 -15.68
CA TYR A 171 -9.76 14.76 -14.65
C TYR A 171 -11.17 14.66 -15.26
N ARG A 172 -11.41 15.31 -16.39
CA ARG A 172 -12.69 15.29 -17.11
C ARG A 172 -13.05 13.92 -17.69
N GLU A 173 -12.06 13.08 -18.01
CA GLU A 173 -12.22 11.75 -18.61
C GLU A 173 -12.20 10.63 -17.57
N ARG A 174 -11.98 10.95 -16.29
CA ARG A 174 -12.03 9.96 -15.23
C ARG A 174 -13.48 9.53 -15.02
N GLN A 175 -13.76 8.23 -15.19
CA GLN A 175 -15.07 7.69 -14.85
C GLN A 175 -15.42 8.11 -13.43
N LYS A 176 -16.60 8.71 -13.24
CA LYS A 176 -17.15 8.98 -11.91
C LYS A 176 -17.18 7.66 -11.16
N ARG A 177 -16.55 7.60 -9.98
CA ARG A 177 -16.67 6.43 -9.11
C ARG A 177 -18.15 6.19 -8.88
N VAL A 178 -18.65 5.04 -9.27
CA VAL A 178 -19.99 4.60 -8.86
C VAL A 178 -19.89 4.41 -7.35
N LEU A 179 -20.53 5.31 -6.60
CA LEU A 179 -20.69 5.18 -5.16
C LEU A 179 -21.67 4.04 -4.94
N TYR A 180 -21.13 2.85 -4.64
CA TYR A 180 -21.97 1.78 -4.12
C TYR A 180 -22.53 2.24 -2.77
N PRO A 181 -23.84 2.04 -2.52
CA PRO A 181 -24.40 2.32 -1.22
C PRO A 181 -23.64 1.55 -0.13
N PRO A 182 -23.52 2.09 1.10
CA PRO A 182 -22.82 1.41 2.19
C PRO A 182 -23.39 0.01 2.37
N LYS A 183 -22.52 -0.98 2.64
CA LYS A 183 -22.91 -2.39 2.83
C LYS A 183 -23.94 -2.62 3.95
N GLU A 184 -24.16 -1.64 4.81
CA GLU A 184 -25.13 -1.68 5.91
C GLU A 184 -26.59 -1.57 5.46
N SER A 185 -26.88 -1.19 4.22
CA SER A 185 -28.27 -1.13 3.70
C SER A 185 -28.81 -2.47 3.17
N CYS A 186 -27.99 -3.52 3.14
CA CYS A 186 -28.39 -4.88 2.74
C CYS A 186 -28.51 -5.78 3.98
N ILE A 187 -29.59 -5.63 4.75
CA ILE A 187 -29.81 -6.37 6.01
C ILE A 187 -30.25 -7.83 5.79
N ASN A 188 -30.52 -8.29 4.58
CA ASN A 188 -31.04 -9.64 4.37
C ASN A 188 -30.19 -10.45 3.38
N ARG A 189 -29.44 -11.44 3.90
CA ARG A 189 -28.65 -12.39 3.08
C ARG A 189 -29.48 -13.17 2.04
N ARG A 190 -30.81 -13.25 2.18
CA ARG A 190 -31.70 -13.93 1.24
C ARG A 190 -32.00 -13.09 0.00
N GLU A 191 -31.90 -11.77 0.05
CA GLU A 191 -32.10 -10.91 -1.11
C GLU A 191 -30.88 -10.74 -1.99
N PHE A 192 -29.68 -11.10 -1.48
CA PHE A 192 -28.42 -11.04 -2.23
C PHE A 192 -28.31 -12.08 -3.35
N ALA A 193 -29.02 -13.19 -3.23
CA ALA A 193 -29.02 -14.26 -4.23
C ALA A 193 -29.83 -13.91 -5.49
N ILE A 194 -30.71 -12.90 -5.43
CA ILE A 194 -31.57 -12.49 -6.54
C ILE A 194 -30.93 -11.38 -7.38
N CYS A 195 -29.88 -10.72 -6.87
CA CYS A 195 -29.27 -9.55 -7.52
C CYS A 195 -28.08 -9.88 -8.45
N THR A 196 -27.78 -11.14 -8.70
CA THR A 196 -26.67 -11.56 -9.60
C THR A 196 -27.09 -11.81 -11.05
N GLU A 197 -28.38 -11.87 -11.34
CA GLU A 197 -28.86 -11.99 -12.72
C GLU A 197 -29.94 -10.96 -13.03
N LYS A 198 -29.60 -10.06 -13.96
CA LYS A 198 -30.47 -9.13 -14.70
C LYS A 198 -31.19 -8.04 -13.90
N THR A 199 -30.68 -6.82 -14.07
CA THR A 199 -31.35 -5.52 -13.82
C THR A 199 -31.86 -5.29 -12.41
N CYS A 200 -31.11 -4.49 -11.68
CA CYS A 200 -31.48 -3.96 -10.38
C CYS A 200 -32.85 -3.21 -10.46
N HIS A 201 -33.92 -3.88 -10.05
CA HIS A 201 -35.28 -3.31 -9.96
C HIS A 201 -35.48 -2.40 -8.74
N CYS A 202 -34.40 -1.98 -8.06
CA CYS A 202 -34.44 -1.13 -6.87
C CYS A 202 -34.54 0.36 -7.16
N ILE A 203 -34.64 0.78 -8.44
CA ILE A 203 -34.62 2.21 -8.81
C ILE A 203 -35.94 2.94 -8.46
N GLY A 204 -36.97 2.23 -8.03
CA GLY A 204 -38.31 2.80 -7.85
C GLY A 204 -38.73 3.22 -6.43
N LYS A 205 -37.88 3.07 -5.40
CA LYS A 205 -38.32 3.28 -4.00
C LYS A 205 -37.46 4.20 -3.13
N PHE A 206 -36.67 5.07 -3.71
CA PHE A 206 -35.94 6.08 -2.91
C PHE A 206 -36.65 7.44 -3.05
N PRO A 207 -37.05 8.07 -1.93
CA PRO A 207 -37.51 9.47 -1.96
C PRO A 207 -36.34 10.37 -2.37
N PRO A 208 -36.59 11.47 -3.08
CA PRO A 208 -35.54 12.40 -3.46
C PRO A 208 -34.85 12.98 -2.23
N PRO A 209 -33.53 13.24 -2.28
CA PRO A 209 -32.80 13.80 -1.16
C PRO A 209 -33.43 15.10 -0.71
N ARG A 210 -33.79 15.23 0.57
CA ARG A 210 -34.30 16.47 1.17
C ARG A 210 -33.25 17.56 0.95
N ARG A 211 -33.63 18.63 0.27
CA ARG A 211 -32.84 19.87 0.18
C ARG A 211 -32.65 20.39 1.60
N THR A 212 -31.47 20.29 2.16
CA THR A 212 -31.08 21.02 3.37
C THR A 212 -30.91 22.49 2.96
N THR A 213 -31.91 23.32 3.26
CA THR A 213 -31.78 24.76 3.23
C THR A 213 -30.86 25.18 4.37
N LEU A 214 -29.69 25.70 4.03
CA LEU A 214 -28.81 26.37 4.97
C LEU A 214 -29.51 27.59 5.58
N PRO A 215 -29.46 27.81 6.89
CA PRO A 215 -29.99 29.02 7.51
C PRO A 215 -29.18 30.26 7.06
N PRO A 216 -29.79 31.44 6.98
CA PRO A 216 -29.13 32.66 6.53
C PRO A 216 -28.06 33.08 7.55
N LYS A 217 -26.85 33.40 7.06
CA LYS A 217 -25.76 33.99 7.86
C LYS A 217 -26.24 35.31 8.46
N LYS A 218 -26.30 35.40 9.78
CA LYS A 218 -26.47 36.68 10.49
C LYS A 218 -25.20 37.53 10.25
N LEU A 219 -25.35 38.67 9.59
CA LEU A 219 -24.36 39.74 9.60
C LEU A 219 -24.32 40.31 11.02
N CYS A 220 -23.17 40.22 11.66
CA CYS A 220 -22.87 41.07 12.82
C CYS A 220 -22.40 42.43 12.30
N ARG A 221 -23.04 43.45 12.81
CA ARG A 221 -22.57 44.83 12.77
C ARG A 221 -21.44 45.00 13.81
#